data_4d3fb0e61c596250cddcd464a2006cf8
#
_entry.id   4d3fb0e61c596250cddcd464a2006cf8
#
_cell.length_a   1.000
_cell.length_b   1.000
_cell.length_c   1.000
_cell.angle_alpha   90.00
_cell.angle_beta   90.00
_cell.angle_gamma   90.00
#
_symmetry.space_group_name_H-M   'P 1'
#
loop_
_entity.id
_entity.type
_entity.pdbx_description
1 polymer ?
#
loop_
_entity_poly.entity_id
_entity_poly.type
_entity_poly.pdbx_seq_one_letter_code
_entity_poly.pdbx_strand_id
1 'polypeptide(L)'
;MIGFVLACALLGAPMFAVFGALAMISYRAAGMDFSIVVGELTRLARMPMLQALPMFALAGYVLAGSRASERLLRLTRAAFGWMPGGLALVCVVLCTFLTAFTGASGVTIVALGGLLLPALLKDGYREKAALGLVTSGGNMGVLFAPSLPLILYAIIAQPISKEVTISALFRAGLFPGLLALAVLGGYGIWAGFHAQIPRRPFSVRELAAAARESMWEIPLPFVVLGAIYGGWLVASEAAVLTAAYVLVVEGFVYREMPLRKLTGIVRDTVVLVGGVLLILGMGMAITNYLIDQEVPQLILDWVGARIQNPLVFLMALNLFLLAVGCVMDIYTATVVIVPLLAPLATRYGIQPVHLGVIFLANLAIGYSTPPVGMNLFIAAMRLHTPLMKLATASLVLMGLMLGILVLITYWPALSLALVK
;
A
#
# COMPACT_ATOMS: atom_id res chain seq x y z
N MET A 1 -11.41 7.47 -32.17
CA MET A 1 -10.16 7.71 -31.42
C MET A 1 -10.19 7.12 -30.00
N ILE A 2 -11.21 7.40 -29.18
CA ILE A 2 -11.33 6.84 -27.80
C ILE A 2 -11.28 5.31 -27.83
N GLY A 3 -12.05 4.64 -28.70
CA GLY A 3 -12.03 3.17 -28.83
C GLY A 3 -10.65 2.59 -29.18
N PHE A 4 -9.85 3.30 -29.97
CA PHE A 4 -8.46 2.90 -30.26
C PHE A 4 -7.57 3.00 -29.01
N VAL A 5 -7.70 4.07 -28.21
CA VAL A 5 -6.94 4.24 -26.96
C VAL A 5 -7.30 3.16 -25.96
N LEU A 6 -8.61 2.81 -25.85
CA LEU A 6 -9.06 1.73 -24.98
C LEU A 6 -8.55 0.35 -25.47
N ALA A 7 -8.51 0.12 -26.77
CA ALA A 7 -7.89 -1.09 -27.33
C ALA A 7 -6.38 -1.17 -27.00
N CYS A 8 -5.66 -0.04 -27.13
CA CYS A 8 -4.26 0.02 -26.71
C CYS A 8 -4.08 -0.26 -25.21
N ALA A 9 -4.99 0.24 -24.36
CA ALA A 9 -4.97 -0.07 -22.92
C ALA A 9 -5.12 -1.58 -22.66
N LEU A 10 -6.05 -2.24 -23.34
CA LEU A 10 -6.25 -3.69 -23.25
C LEU A 10 -5.05 -4.49 -23.78
N LEU A 11 -4.29 -3.93 -24.71
CA LEU A 11 -3.06 -4.53 -25.23
C LEU A 11 -1.82 -4.23 -24.37
N GLY A 12 -1.99 -3.56 -23.21
CA GLY A 12 -0.91 -3.33 -22.24
C GLY A 12 -0.17 -2.00 -22.42
N ALA A 13 -0.77 -1.01 -23.08
CA ALA A 13 -0.18 0.33 -23.13
C ALA A 13 -0.04 0.94 -21.72
N PRO A 14 1.06 1.68 -21.43
CA PRO A 14 1.25 2.31 -20.13
C PRO A 14 0.09 3.25 -19.78
N MET A 15 -0.44 3.16 -18.55
CA MET A 15 -1.64 3.90 -18.13
C MET A 15 -1.48 5.42 -18.25
N PHE A 16 -0.28 5.97 -17.98
CA PHE A 16 -0.05 7.40 -18.19
C PHE A 16 -0.25 7.83 -19.64
N ALA A 17 0.13 7.00 -20.61
CA ALA A 17 -0.06 7.27 -22.04
C ALA A 17 -1.55 7.19 -22.41
N VAL A 18 -2.27 6.22 -21.84
CA VAL A 18 -3.73 6.09 -22.02
C VAL A 18 -4.47 7.32 -21.49
N PHE A 19 -4.18 7.74 -20.25
CA PHE A 19 -4.82 8.92 -19.65
C PHE A 19 -4.42 10.21 -20.36
N GLY A 20 -3.15 10.36 -20.75
CA GLY A 20 -2.72 11.52 -21.52
C GLY A 20 -3.41 11.62 -22.88
N ALA A 21 -3.51 10.48 -23.59
CA ALA A 21 -4.23 10.43 -24.87
C ALA A 21 -5.72 10.73 -24.71
N LEU A 22 -6.38 10.14 -23.71
CA LEU A 22 -7.79 10.43 -23.41
C LEU A 22 -8.00 11.90 -23.06
N ALA A 23 -7.16 12.48 -22.20
CA ALA A 23 -7.23 13.90 -21.85
C ALA A 23 -7.09 14.78 -23.10
N MET A 24 -6.04 14.58 -23.91
CA MET A 24 -5.80 15.37 -25.11
C MET A 24 -6.95 15.27 -26.13
N ILE A 25 -7.48 14.05 -26.34
CA ILE A 25 -8.62 13.83 -27.24
C ILE A 25 -9.87 14.56 -26.72
N SER A 26 -10.11 14.49 -25.40
CA SER A 26 -11.28 15.07 -24.74
C SER A 26 -11.22 16.60 -24.77
N TYR A 27 -10.08 17.21 -24.40
CA TYR A 27 -9.90 18.67 -24.48
C TYR A 27 -10.02 19.19 -25.89
N ARG A 28 -9.45 18.49 -26.90
CA ARG A 28 -9.61 18.84 -28.29
C ARG A 28 -11.08 18.79 -28.77
N ALA A 29 -11.81 17.76 -28.36
CA ALA A 29 -13.22 17.62 -28.71
C ALA A 29 -14.08 18.72 -28.10
N ALA A 30 -13.68 19.24 -26.92
CA ALA A 30 -14.33 20.39 -26.26
C ALA A 30 -13.85 21.76 -26.79
N GLY A 31 -12.93 21.81 -27.76
CA GLY A 31 -12.37 23.07 -28.29
C GLY A 31 -11.39 23.76 -27.33
N MET A 32 -10.89 23.06 -26.33
CA MET A 32 -9.95 23.58 -25.32
C MET A 32 -8.49 23.36 -25.73
N ASP A 33 -7.57 24.17 -25.16
CA ASP A 33 -6.13 24.08 -25.45
C ASP A 33 -5.46 22.91 -24.70
N PHE A 34 -4.51 22.26 -25.36
CA PHE A 34 -3.68 21.21 -24.75
C PHE A 34 -2.74 21.69 -23.64
N SER A 35 -2.47 23.01 -23.58
CA SER A 35 -1.66 23.62 -22.52
C SER A 35 -2.18 23.30 -21.12
N ILE A 36 -3.48 23.00 -20.97
CA ILE A 36 -4.10 22.57 -19.72
C ILE A 36 -3.43 21.32 -19.17
N VAL A 37 -3.12 20.33 -20.03
CA VAL A 37 -2.45 19.08 -19.60
C VAL A 37 -1.04 19.37 -19.06
N VAL A 38 -0.30 20.25 -19.73
CA VAL A 38 1.04 20.68 -19.27
C VAL A 38 0.93 21.53 -18.00
N GLY A 39 -0.11 22.35 -17.89
CA GLY A 39 -0.44 23.13 -16.70
C GLY A 39 -0.61 22.24 -15.46
N GLU A 40 -1.34 21.11 -15.59
CA GLU A 40 -1.55 20.16 -14.50
C GLU A 40 -0.25 19.50 -14.06
N LEU A 41 0.62 19.07 -14.99
CA LEU A 41 1.93 18.55 -14.68
C LEU A 41 2.80 19.57 -13.92
N THR A 42 2.74 20.84 -14.34
CA THR A 42 3.48 21.94 -13.69
C THR A 42 2.92 22.23 -12.30
N ARG A 43 1.60 22.21 -12.13
CA ARG A 43 0.93 22.39 -10.84
C ARG A 43 1.31 21.29 -9.88
N LEU A 44 1.31 20.05 -10.35
CA LEU A 44 1.72 18.88 -9.57
C LEU A 44 3.16 19.05 -9.06
N ALA A 45 4.10 19.44 -9.92
CA ALA A 45 5.51 19.60 -9.54
C ALA A 45 5.73 20.67 -8.45
N ARG A 46 4.78 21.59 -8.26
CA ARG A 46 4.85 22.65 -7.23
C ARG A 46 4.20 22.24 -5.90
N MET A 47 3.60 21.06 -5.80
CA MET A 47 2.96 20.61 -4.54
C MET A 47 4.02 20.17 -3.52
N PRO A 48 4.13 20.84 -2.33
CA PRO A 48 5.13 20.46 -1.32
C PRO A 48 5.00 19.03 -0.82
N MET A 49 3.77 18.51 -0.75
CA MET A 49 3.49 17.14 -0.29
C MET A 49 4.05 16.07 -1.22
N LEU A 50 4.28 16.42 -2.50
CA LEU A 50 4.78 15.47 -3.49
C LEU A 50 6.20 14.98 -3.18
N GLN A 51 7.00 15.79 -2.48
CA GLN A 51 8.36 15.42 -2.08
C GLN A 51 8.40 14.22 -1.14
N ALA A 52 7.32 13.96 -0.41
CA ALA A 52 7.24 12.80 0.47
C ALA A 52 7.31 11.47 -0.29
N LEU A 53 6.73 11.40 -1.51
CA LEU A 53 6.70 10.17 -2.33
C LEU A 53 8.11 9.66 -2.68
N PRO A 54 8.99 10.45 -3.35
CA PRO A 54 10.32 9.97 -3.71
C PRO A 54 11.19 9.66 -2.49
N MET A 55 11.08 10.43 -1.42
CA MET A 55 11.92 10.27 -0.23
C MET A 55 11.56 9.00 0.55
N PHE A 56 10.28 8.77 0.86
CA PHE A 56 9.87 7.51 1.50
C PHE A 56 10.09 6.29 0.60
N ALA A 57 9.85 6.41 -0.72
CA ALA A 57 10.16 5.34 -1.66
C ALA A 57 11.65 4.99 -1.62
N LEU A 58 12.54 5.98 -1.67
CA LEU A 58 13.98 5.76 -1.58
C LEU A 58 14.36 5.07 -0.28
N ALA A 59 13.87 5.55 0.87
CA ALA A 59 14.11 4.93 2.16
C ALA A 59 13.65 3.46 2.18
N GLY A 60 12.44 3.18 1.68
CA GLY A 60 11.89 1.83 1.60
C GLY A 60 12.70 0.90 0.71
N TYR A 61 13.13 1.36 -0.46
CA TYR A 61 13.95 0.57 -1.38
C TYR A 61 15.38 0.34 -0.85
N VAL A 62 15.96 1.31 -0.12
CA VAL A 62 17.26 1.12 0.55
C VAL A 62 17.15 0.05 1.64
N LEU A 63 16.12 0.12 2.50
CA LEU A 63 15.86 -0.90 3.53
C LEU A 63 15.58 -2.28 2.91
N ALA A 64 14.79 -2.35 1.85
CA ALA A 64 14.50 -3.60 1.15
C ALA A 64 15.73 -4.19 0.47
N GLY A 65 16.61 -3.32 -0.03
CA GLY A 65 17.84 -3.71 -0.70
C GLY A 65 19.00 -4.03 0.24
N SER A 66 18.99 -3.61 1.50
CA SER A 66 20.02 -3.88 2.49
C SER A 66 19.80 -5.22 3.21
N ARG A 67 20.64 -5.53 4.21
CA ARG A 67 20.43 -6.66 5.12
C ARG A 67 19.51 -6.31 6.31
N ALA A 68 18.88 -5.12 6.29
CA ALA A 68 17.90 -4.72 7.30
C ALA A 68 16.79 -5.78 7.45
N SER A 69 16.31 -6.33 6.33
CA SER A 69 15.30 -7.40 6.34
C SER A 69 15.78 -8.66 7.09
N GLU A 70 17.05 -9.05 6.96
CA GLU A 70 17.64 -10.20 7.65
C GLU A 70 17.80 -9.89 9.15
N ARG A 71 18.28 -8.69 9.51
CA ARG A 71 18.42 -8.23 10.90
C ARG A 71 17.08 -8.16 11.62
N LEU A 72 16.09 -7.56 10.98
CA LEU A 72 14.72 -7.48 11.51
C LEU A 72 14.07 -8.85 11.62
N LEU A 73 14.33 -9.79 10.70
CA LEU A 73 13.90 -11.18 10.82
C LEU A 73 14.53 -11.86 12.03
N ARG A 74 15.83 -11.67 12.26
CA ARG A 74 16.53 -12.22 13.43
C ARG A 74 15.95 -11.65 14.73
N LEU A 75 15.75 -10.32 14.78
CA LEU A 75 15.16 -9.64 15.94
C LEU A 75 13.75 -10.15 16.26
N THR A 76 12.86 -10.13 15.26
CA THR A 76 11.48 -10.56 15.46
C THR A 76 11.37 -12.05 15.74
N ARG A 77 12.26 -12.87 15.18
CA ARG A 77 12.37 -14.30 15.52
C ARG A 77 12.88 -14.53 16.95
N ALA A 78 13.82 -13.72 17.43
CA ALA A 78 14.28 -13.79 18.82
C ALA A 78 13.17 -13.35 19.79
N ALA A 79 12.36 -12.35 19.40
CA ALA A 79 11.26 -11.84 20.22
C ALA A 79 10.06 -12.79 20.29
N PHE A 80 9.66 -13.39 19.16
CA PHE A 80 8.41 -14.15 19.05
C PHE A 80 8.61 -15.64 18.74
N GLY A 81 9.82 -16.10 18.39
CA GLY A 81 10.08 -17.48 17.97
C GLY A 81 9.90 -18.54 19.04
N TRP A 82 9.76 -18.16 20.32
CA TRP A 82 9.44 -19.04 21.43
C TRP A 82 7.94 -19.42 21.48
N MET A 83 7.09 -18.63 20.82
CA MET A 83 5.67 -18.92 20.71
C MET A 83 5.45 -19.98 19.62
N PRO A 84 4.56 -20.96 19.85
CA PRO A 84 4.17 -21.88 18.78
C PRO A 84 3.50 -21.05 17.66
N GLY A 85 4.04 -21.19 16.45
CA GLY A 85 3.57 -20.35 15.34
C GLY A 85 4.17 -18.93 15.29
N GLY A 86 5.13 -18.61 16.16
CA GLY A 86 5.76 -17.28 16.23
C GLY A 86 6.41 -16.85 14.92
N LEU A 87 6.95 -17.76 14.11
CA LEU A 87 7.55 -17.41 12.82
C LEU A 87 6.51 -16.87 11.80
N ALA A 88 5.26 -17.31 11.86
CA ALA A 88 4.21 -16.73 11.02
C ALA A 88 3.83 -15.31 11.46
N LEU A 89 3.76 -15.07 12.78
CA LEU A 89 3.59 -13.70 13.29
C LEU A 89 4.74 -12.80 12.82
N VAL A 90 5.99 -13.28 12.93
CA VAL A 90 7.17 -12.60 12.40
C VAL A 90 7.04 -12.30 10.92
N CYS A 91 6.57 -13.26 10.12
CA CYS A 91 6.32 -13.08 8.69
C CYS A 91 5.33 -11.91 8.44
N VAL A 92 4.18 -11.90 9.12
CA VAL A 92 3.16 -10.86 8.96
C VAL A 92 3.70 -9.49 9.40
N VAL A 93 4.37 -9.41 10.55
CA VAL A 93 4.95 -8.17 11.09
C VAL A 93 5.99 -7.59 10.12
N LEU A 94 6.92 -8.41 9.64
CA LEU A 94 7.98 -7.97 8.71
C LEU A 94 7.42 -7.56 7.36
N CYS A 95 6.50 -8.35 6.81
CA CYS A 95 5.86 -7.99 5.54
C CYS A 95 5.07 -6.69 5.67
N THR A 96 4.34 -6.51 6.78
CA THR A 96 3.60 -5.27 7.06
C THR A 96 4.54 -4.07 7.19
N PHE A 97 5.62 -4.21 7.96
CA PHE A 97 6.61 -3.16 8.14
C PHE A 97 7.25 -2.75 6.80
N LEU A 98 7.75 -3.73 6.04
CA LEU A 98 8.41 -3.43 4.77
C LEU A 98 7.43 -2.84 3.74
N THR A 99 6.19 -3.33 3.71
CA THR A 99 5.13 -2.78 2.83
C THR A 99 4.78 -1.34 3.21
N ALA A 100 4.74 -1.00 4.50
CA ALA A 100 4.50 0.36 4.95
C ALA A 100 5.56 1.32 4.39
N PHE A 101 6.84 0.97 4.45
CA PHE A 101 7.93 1.82 3.94
C PHE A 101 8.04 1.83 2.41
N THR A 102 7.89 0.67 1.76
CA THR A 102 8.00 0.58 0.29
C THR A 102 6.75 1.07 -0.42
N GLY A 103 5.61 1.09 0.28
CA GLY A 103 4.30 1.42 -0.29
C GLY A 103 3.75 0.37 -1.26
N ALA A 104 4.44 -0.75 -1.45
CA ALA A 104 4.06 -1.77 -2.42
C ALA A 104 4.28 -3.19 -1.86
N SER A 105 3.20 -3.92 -1.62
CA SER A 105 3.24 -5.30 -1.14
C SER A 105 3.99 -6.25 -2.08
N GLY A 106 3.96 -5.99 -3.40
CA GLY A 106 4.74 -6.74 -4.38
C GLY A 106 6.25 -6.64 -4.17
N VAL A 107 6.76 -5.46 -3.83
CA VAL A 107 8.19 -5.26 -3.49
C VAL A 107 8.56 -6.07 -2.25
N THR A 108 7.69 -6.10 -1.27
CA THR A 108 7.86 -6.90 -0.05
C THR A 108 7.93 -8.41 -0.36
N ILE A 109 7.08 -8.91 -1.26
CA ILE A 109 7.12 -10.32 -1.72
C ILE A 109 8.45 -10.64 -2.39
N VAL A 110 8.94 -9.75 -3.24
CA VAL A 110 10.25 -9.93 -3.92
C VAL A 110 11.39 -9.93 -2.91
N ALA A 111 11.40 -9.01 -1.95
CA ALA A 111 12.47 -8.87 -0.97
C ALA A 111 12.48 -10.02 0.06
N LEU A 112 11.33 -10.32 0.65
CA LEU A 112 11.20 -11.25 1.78
C LEU A 112 10.76 -12.66 1.38
N GLY A 113 10.07 -12.83 0.25
CA GLY A 113 9.47 -14.11 -0.13
C GLY A 113 10.47 -15.26 -0.22
N GLY A 114 11.64 -15.01 -0.83
CA GLY A 114 12.73 -15.99 -0.92
C GLY A 114 13.37 -16.35 0.42
N LEU A 115 13.22 -15.51 1.46
CA LEU A 115 13.74 -15.72 2.80
C LEU A 115 12.69 -16.38 3.71
N LEU A 116 11.46 -15.88 3.70
CA LEU A 116 10.40 -16.29 4.61
C LEU A 116 9.79 -17.64 4.24
N LEU A 117 9.58 -17.93 2.95
CA LEU A 117 8.98 -19.20 2.52
C LEU A 117 9.81 -20.40 2.95
N PRO A 118 11.12 -20.49 2.65
CA PRO A 118 11.95 -21.60 3.13
C PRO A 118 12.03 -21.69 4.66
N ALA A 119 12.02 -20.53 5.34
CA ALA A 119 12.05 -20.49 6.80
C ALA A 119 10.77 -21.07 7.42
N LEU A 120 9.58 -20.72 6.88
CA LEU A 120 8.30 -21.27 7.32
C LEU A 120 8.19 -22.79 7.05
N LEU A 121 8.60 -23.23 5.85
CA LEU A 121 8.60 -24.66 5.50
C LEU A 121 9.55 -25.48 6.39
N LYS A 122 10.75 -24.96 6.65
CA LYS A 122 11.74 -25.61 7.55
C LYS A 122 11.25 -25.66 9.00
N ASP A 123 10.44 -24.71 9.41
CA ASP A 123 9.85 -24.66 10.76
C ASP A 123 8.66 -25.64 10.90
N GLY A 124 8.17 -26.21 9.78
CA GLY A 124 7.13 -27.24 9.77
C GLY A 124 5.73 -26.74 9.35
N TYR A 125 5.61 -25.50 8.87
CA TYR A 125 4.33 -25.02 8.33
C TYR A 125 3.91 -25.79 7.09
N ARG A 126 2.59 -26.05 6.96
CA ARG A 126 2.02 -26.58 5.73
C ARG A 126 2.27 -25.63 4.58
N GLU A 127 2.69 -26.16 3.43
CA GLU A 127 3.04 -25.35 2.25
C GLU A 127 1.96 -24.31 1.88
N LYS A 128 0.68 -24.72 1.94
CA LYS A 128 -0.46 -23.83 1.64
C LYS A 128 -0.51 -22.62 2.59
N ALA A 129 -0.31 -22.83 3.90
CA ALA A 129 -0.30 -21.73 4.87
C ALA A 129 0.93 -20.82 4.68
N ALA A 130 2.10 -21.39 4.45
CA ALA A 130 3.33 -20.64 4.21
C ALA A 130 3.24 -19.78 2.94
N LEU A 131 2.75 -20.32 1.83
CA LEU A 131 2.53 -19.59 0.58
C LEU A 131 1.53 -18.45 0.78
N GLY A 132 0.40 -18.70 1.43
CA GLY A 132 -0.60 -17.68 1.72
C GLY A 132 -0.03 -16.53 2.58
N LEU A 133 0.67 -16.85 3.67
CA LEU A 133 1.29 -15.86 4.55
C LEU A 133 2.30 -14.96 3.82
N VAL A 134 3.16 -15.55 3.00
CA VAL A 134 4.17 -14.79 2.23
C VAL A 134 3.53 -13.94 1.15
N THR A 135 2.48 -14.43 0.49
CA THR A 135 1.82 -13.71 -0.62
C THR A 135 0.90 -12.59 -0.13
N SER A 136 0.18 -12.82 0.97
CA SER A 136 -0.90 -11.93 1.41
C SER A 136 -0.68 -11.31 2.78
N GLY A 137 0.27 -11.81 3.57
CA GLY A 137 0.50 -11.37 4.96
C GLY A 137 0.88 -9.89 5.11
N GLY A 138 1.46 -9.30 4.09
CA GLY A 138 1.86 -7.89 4.09
C GLY A 138 0.88 -6.93 3.41
N ASN A 139 -0.24 -7.41 2.85
CA ASN A 139 -1.13 -6.57 2.04
C ASN A 139 -1.66 -5.35 2.79
N MET A 140 -2.09 -5.54 4.03
CA MET A 140 -2.63 -4.45 4.85
C MET A 140 -1.54 -3.50 5.39
N GLY A 141 -0.27 -3.77 5.09
CA GLY A 141 0.84 -2.86 5.41
C GLY A 141 0.69 -1.48 4.77
N VAL A 142 -0.06 -1.37 3.67
CA VAL A 142 -0.38 -0.08 3.03
C VAL A 142 -1.20 0.86 3.92
N LEU A 143 -1.84 0.36 4.99
CA LEU A 143 -2.57 1.18 5.96
C LEU A 143 -1.67 1.78 7.05
N PHE A 144 -0.44 1.30 7.20
CA PHE A 144 0.51 1.84 8.16
C PHE A 144 1.35 2.97 7.56
N ALA A 145 1.57 4.01 8.35
CA ALA A 145 2.53 5.06 7.99
C ALA A 145 3.98 4.52 8.05
N PRO A 146 4.85 5.01 7.16
CA PRO A 146 4.65 5.99 6.10
C PRO A 146 4.31 5.36 4.74
N SER A 147 3.03 5.13 4.47
CA SER A 147 2.57 4.46 3.25
C SER A 147 2.44 5.41 2.06
N LEU A 148 3.09 5.09 0.93
CA LEU A 148 2.97 5.86 -0.31
C LEU A 148 1.53 5.93 -0.84
N PRO A 149 0.70 4.86 -0.84
CA PRO A 149 -0.70 4.94 -1.22
C PRO A 149 -1.54 5.88 -0.36
N LEU A 150 -1.31 5.94 0.96
CA LEU A 150 -1.98 6.90 1.84
C LEU A 150 -1.60 8.34 1.49
N ILE A 151 -0.32 8.59 1.21
CA ILE A 151 0.17 9.90 0.78
C ILE A 151 -0.49 10.30 -0.54
N LEU A 152 -0.53 9.40 -1.52
CA LEU A 152 -1.14 9.65 -2.82
C LEU A 152 -2.63 9.95 -2.69
N TYR A 153 -3.36 9.17 -1.89
CA TYR A 153 -4.76 9.43 -1.61
C TYR A 153 -4.96 10.84 -1.03
N ALA A 154 -4.11 11.24 -0.05
CA ALA A 154 -4.18 12.58 0.53
C ALA A 154 -3.99 13.68 -0.52
N ILE A 155 -2.99 13.55 -1.39
CA ILE A 155 -2.70 14.52 -2.46
C ILE A 155 -3.90 14.71 -3.39
N ILE A 156 -4.58 13.62 -3.74
CA ILE A 156 -5.71 13.63 -4.69
C ILE A 156 -7.00 14.10 -4.02
N ALA A 157 -7.25 13.69 -2.79
CA ALA A 157 -8.50 13.99 -2.10
C ALA A 157 -8.50 15.39 -1.42
N GLN A 158 -7.32 15.97 -1.11
CA GLN A 158 -7.20 17.26 -0.44
C GLN A 158 -7.89 18.43 -1.18
N PRO A 159 -7.82 18.54 -2.52
CA PRO A 159 -8.55 19.58 -3.25
C PRO A 159 -10.07 19.48 -3.11
N ILE A 160 -10.58 18.26 -2.84
CA ILE A 160 -12.01 17.96 -2.69
C ILE A 160 -12.44 18.20 -1.23
N SER A 161 -11.58 17.82 -0.27
CA SER A 161 -11.84 18.00 1.17
C SER A 161 -10.57 18.39 1.89
N LYS A 162 -10.55 19.59 2.48
CA LYS A 162 -9.40 20.12 3.21
C LYS A 162 -9.06 19.32 4.49
N GLU A 163 -10.00 18.52 4.98
CA GLU A 163 -9.80 17.65 6.15
C GLU A 163 -8.87 16.47 5.84
N VAL A 164 -8.72 16.12 4.56
CA VAL A 164 -7.86 15.02 4.13
C VAL A 164 -6.43 15.49 4.09
N THR A 165 -5.71 15.23 5.17
CA THR A 165 -4.26 15.47 5.26
C THR A 165 -3.52 14.13 5.34
N ILE A 166 -2.23 14.14 5.01
CA ILE A 166 -1.38 12.94 5.15
C ILE A 166 -1.37 12.46 6.60
N SER A 167 -1.27 13.39 7.56
CA SER A 167 -1.27 13.07 8.99
C SER A 167 -2.60 12.46 9.44
N ALA A 168 -3.75 12.99 8.96
CA ALA A 168 -5.07 12.43 9.26
C ALA A 168 -5.20 10.99 8.73
N LEU A 169 -4.77 10.72 7.50
CA LEU A 169 -4.81 9.38 6.93
C LEU A 169 -3.87 8.40 7.63
N PHE A 170 -2.69 8.85 8.04
CA PHE A 170 -1.77 8.02 8.80
C PHE A 170 -2.36 7.61 10.15
N ARG A 171 -3.05 8.54 10.86
CA ARG A 171 -3.78 8.24 12.09
C ARG A 171 -4.96 7.31 11.83
N ALA A 172 -5.72 7.55 10.75
CA ALA A 172 -6.88 6.75 10.38
C ALA A 172 -6.54 5.29 10.04
N GLY A 173 -5.39 5.05 9.43
CA GLY A 173 -4.92 3.71 9.06
C GLY A 173 -4.40 2.88 10.23
N LEU A 174 -4.05 3.50 11.37
CA LEU A 174 -3.35 2.82 12.45
C LEU A 174 -4.17 1.69 13.09
N PHE A 175 -5.38 1.96 13.58
CA PHE A 175 -6.21 0.93 14.20
C PHE A 175 -6.68 -0.15 13.22
N PRO A 176 -7.14 0.18 11.99
CA PRO A 176 -7.42 -0.81 10.96
C PRO A 176 -6.22 -1.70 10.65
N GLY A 177 -5.03 -1.10 10.53
CA GLY A 177 -3.78 -1.83 10.32
C GLY A 177 -3.42 -2.75 11.48
N LEU A 178 -3.53 -2.28 12.73
CA LEU A 178 -3.29 -3.10 13.92
C LEU A 178 -4.29 -4.26 14.04
N LEU A 179 -5.57 -4.04 13.71
CA LEU A 179 -6.56 -5.10 13.64
C LEU A 179 -6.17 -6.15 12.60
N ALA A 180 -5.75 -5.72 11.41
CA ALA A 180 -5.28 -6.62 10.36
C ALA A 180 -4.05 -7.42 10.81
N LEU A 181 -3.08 -6.77 11.43
CA LEU A 181 -1.89 -7.43 11.98
C LEU A 181 -2.26 -8.48 13.03
N ALA A 182 -3.19 -8.15 13.93
CA ALA A 182 -3.65 -9.06 14.99
C ALA A 182 -4.38 -10.28 14.41
N VAL A 183 -5.28 -10.08 13.45
CA VAL A 183 -6.06 -11.17 12.84
C VAL A 183 -5.18 -12.07 11.98
N LEU A 184 -4.35 -11.49 11.10
CA LEU A 184 -3.47 -12.27 10.21
C LEU A 184 -2.34 -12.94 11.00
N GLY A 185 -1.78 -12.26 11.99
CA GLY A 185 -0.80 -12.85 12.92
C GLY A 185 -1.42 -13.94 13.77
N GLY A 186 -2.65 -13.74 14.26
CA GLY A 186 -3.42 -14.75 15.01
C GLY A 186 -3.68 -16.01 14.18
N TYR A 187 -4.06 -15.84 12.89
CA TYR A 187 -4.15 -16.97 11.95
C TYR A 187 -2.82 -17.70 11.81
N GLY A 188 -1.71 -16.96 11.69
CA GLY A 188 -0.37 -17.55 11.61
C GLY A 188 -0.01 -18.38 12.83
N ILE A 189 -0.32 -17.88 14.03
CA ILE A 189 -0.14 -18.60 15.28
C ILE A 189 -1.02 -19.85 15.31
N TRP A 190 -2.30 -19.71 14.96
CA TRP A 190 -3.25 -20.84 14.90
C TRP A 190 -2.77 -21.92 13.91
N ALA A 191 -2.29 -21.54 12.73
CA ALA A 191 -1.73 -22.47 11.76
C ALA A 191 -0.49 -23.20 12.30
N GLY A 192 0.35 -22.50 13.07
CA GLY A 192 1.52 -23.09 13.75
C GLY A 192 1.15 -24.10 14.83
N PHE A 193 0.11 -23.82 15.62
CA PHE A 193 -0.41 -24.78 16.61
C PHE A 193 -0.91 -26.08 15.93
N HIS A 194 -1.65 -25.96 14.83
CA HIS A 194 -2.17 -27.12 14.08
C HIS A 194 -1.09 -27.91 13.35
N ALA A 195 0.03 -27.27 13.02
CA ALA A 195 1.18 -27.92 12.44
C ALA A 195 2.10 -28.58 13.50
N GLN A 196 1.76 -28.47 14.78
CA GLN A 196 2.56 -29.00 15.93
C GLN A 196 4.01 -28.54 15.90
N ILE A 197 4.25 -27.28 15.54
CA ILE A 197 5.60 -26.71 15.44
C ILE A 197 6.26 -26.71 16.82
N PRO A 198 7.47 -27.28 16.96
CA PRO A 198 8.17 -27.36 18.22
C PRO A 198 8.51 -25.95 18.74
N ARG A 199 8.30 -25.75 20.06
CA ARG A 199 8.66 -24.51 20.75
C ARG A 199 10.17 -24.37 20.84
N ARG A 200 10.66 -23.18 20.56
CA ARG A 200 12.06 -22.84 20.81
C ARG A 200 12.19 -22.18 22.17
N PRO A 201 13.26 -22.43 22.92
CA PRO A 201 13.49 -21.75 24.19
C PRO A 201 13.69 -20.24 23.93
N PHE A 202 13.05 -19.42 24.76
CA PHE A 202 13.31 -17.98 24.75
C PHE A 202 14.71 -17.68 25.27
N SER A 203 15.51 -16.91 24.56
CA SER A 203 16.85 -16.52 24.96
C SER A 203 16.98 -15.00 25.00
N VAL A 204 17.06 -14.45 26.22
CA VAL A 204 17.32 -13.01 26.42
C VAL A 204 18.63 -12.58 25.77
N ARG A 205 19.65 -13.47 25.79
CA ARG A 205 20.95 -13.18 25.16
C ARG A 205 20.83 -13.02 23.64
N GLU A 206 20.06 -13.89 22.99
CA GLU A 206 19.83 -13.80 21.55
C GLU A 206 18.98 -12.57 21.20
N LEU A 207 17.96 -12.27 22.01
CA LEU A 207 17.15 -11.06 21.82
C LEU A 207 18.01 -9.79 21.95
N ALA A 208 18.86 -9.73 22.98
CA ALA A 208 19.76 -8.60 23.18
C ALA A 208 20.80 -8.47 22.05
N ALA A 209 21.33 -9.59 21.56
CA ALA A 209 22.24 -9.61 20.41
C ALA A 209 21.56 -9.12 19.13
N ALA A 210 20.36 -9.63 18.82
CA ALA A 210 19.58 -9.23 17.68
C ALA A 210 19.13 -7.75 17.78
N ALA A 211 18.72 -7.29 18.96
CA ALA A 211 18.37 -5.89 19.20
C ALA A 211 19.59 -4.95 19.01
N ARG A 212 20.77 -5.38 19.45
CA ARG A 212 22.00 -4.62 19.22
C ARG A 212 22.38 -4.56 17.74
N GLU A 213 22.18 -5.63 17.00
CA GLU A 213 22.44 -5.69 15.57
C GLU A 213 21.46 -4.79 14.78
N SER A 214 20.20 -4.68 15.22
CA SER A 214 19.13 -3.87 14.60
C SER A 214 18.92 -2.52 15.33
N MET A 215 19.87 -2.06 16.12
CA MET A 215 19.68 -0.89 16.99
C MET A 215 19.38 0.41 16.22
N TRP A 216 19.77 0.49 14.98
CA TRP A 216 19.52 1.66 14.14
C TRP A 216 18.21 1.59 13.35
N GLU A 217 17.71 0.39 13.05
CA GLU A 217 16.41 0.23 12.39
C GLU A 217 15.23 0.30 13.36
N ILE A 218 15.40 -0.18 14.60
CA ILE A 218 14.34 -0.21 15.62
C ILE A 218 13.75 1.19 15.88
N PRO A 219 14.55 2.27 16.07
CA PRO A 219 13.99 3.59 16.34
C PRO A 219 13.26 4.21 15.16
N LEU A 220 13.58 3.81 13.93
CA LEU A 220 13.10 4.46 12.71
C LEU A 220 11.57 4.65 12.66
N PRO A 221 10.73 3.60 12.80
CA PRO A 221 9.29 3.76 12.75
C PRO A 221 8.77 4.64 13.90
N PHE A 222 9.33 4.51 15.10
CA PHE A 222 8.89 5.27 16.27
C PHE A 222 9.24 6.75 16.16
N VAL A 223 10.44 7.07 15.66
CA VAL A 223 10.90 8.46 15.46
C VAL A 223 10.08 9.12 14.36
N VAL A 224 9.89 8.44 13.21
CA VAL A 224 9.12 8.97 12.08
C VAL A 224 7.66 9.21 12.47
N LEU A 225 7.02 8.19 13.06
CA LEU A 225 5.62 8.31 13.47
C LEU A 225 5.45 9.30 14.62
N GLY A 226 6.34 9.28 15.61
CA GLY A 226 6.33 10.21 16.74
C GLY A 226 6.49 11.66 16.29
N ALA A 227 7.38 11.93 15.33
CA ALA A 227 7.57 13.27 14.78
C ALA A 227 6.35 13.78 13.99
N ILE A 228 5.73 12.90 13.18
CA ILE A 228 4.53 13.26 12.40
C ILE A 228 3.31 13.41 13.32
N TYR A 229 3.06 12.46 14.22
CA TYR A 229 1.89 12.48 15.10
C TYR A 229 1.99 13.51 16.21
N GLY A 230 3.22 13.80 16.67
CA GLY A 230 3.51 14.87 17.62
C GLY A 230 3.43 16.27 17.02
N GLY A 231 3.27 16.37 15.68
CA GLY A 231 3.20 17.67 14.99
C GLY A 231 4.54 18.39 14.89
N TRP A 232 5.65 17.72 15.17
CA TRP A 232 7.00 18.32 15.09
C TRP A 232 7.49 18.45 13.67
N LEU A 233 7.08 17.54 12.78
CA LEU A 233 7.46 17.54 11.38
C LEU A 233 6.23 17.32 10.50
N VAL A 234 6.20 18.00 9.36
CA VAL A 234 5.26 17.64 8.31
C VAL A 234 5.75 16.39 7.56
N ALA A 235 4.85 15.69 6.88
CA ALA A 235 5.17 14.41 6.25
C ALA A 235 6.32 14.49 5.24
N SER A 236 6.46 15.61 4.51
CA SER A 236 7.56 15.82 3.56
C SER A 236 8.92 15.96 4.24
N GLU A 237 8.98 16.69 5.37
CA GLU A 237 10.20 16.82 6.16
C GLU A 237 10.60 15.49 6.79
N ALA A 238 9.63 14.76 7.37
CA ALA A 238 9.84 13.44 7.93
C ALA A 238 10.37 12.46 6.86
N ALA A 239 9.88 12.55 5.61
CA ALA A 239 10.34 11.74 4.51
C ALA A 239 11.80 11.99 4.15
N VAL A 240 12.21 13.27 4.06
CA VAL A 240 13.60 13.67 3.79
C VAL A 240 14.53 13.17 4.88
N LEU A 241 14.15 13.40 6.15
CA LEU A 241 14.94 12.92 7.30
C LEU A 241 15.03 11.39 7.34
N THR A 242 13.95 10.68 7.02
CA THR A 242 13.94 9.22 6.94
C THR A 242 14.89 8.73 5.87
N ALA A 243 14.83 9.31 4.66
CA ALA A 243 15.71 8.93 3.56
C ALA A 243 17.19 9.20 3.91
N ALA A 244 17.48 10.39 4.45
CA ALA A 244 18.83 10.75 4.88
C ALA A 244 19.34 9.81 5.98
N TYR A 245 18.51 9.51 7.00
CA TYR A 245 18.85 8.59 8.07
C TYR A 245 19.17 7.19 7.54
N VAL A 246 18.29 6.62 6.72
CA VAL A 246 18.49 5.28 6.15
C VAL A 246 19.73 5.22 5.27
N LEU A 247 19.98 6.23 4.44
CA LEU A 247 21.19 6.30 3.62
C LEU A 247 22.46 6.36 4.48
N VAL A 248 22.46 7.13 5.57
CA VAL A 248 23.60 7.21 6.48
C VAL A 248 23.80 5.87 7.21
N VAL A 249 22.74 5.28 7.73
CA VAL A 249 22.81 4.02 8.48
C VAL A 249 23.30 2.88 7.58
N GLU A 250 22.64 2.65 6.45
CA GLU A 250 22.95 1.53 5.58
C GLU A 250 24.24 1.75 4.75
N GLY A 251 24.53 3.02 4.42
CA GLY A 251 25.71 3.38 3.63
C GLY A 251 27.00 3.49 4.44
N PHE A 252 26.95 4.15 5.60
CA PHE A 252 28.16 4.48 6.37
C PHE A 252 28.31 3.66 7.64
N VAL A 253 27.22 3.38 8.37
CA VAL A 253 27.27 2.61 9.62
C VAL A 253 27.43 1.12 9.32
N TYR A 254 26.48 0.54 8.58
CA TYR A 254 26.52 -0.88 8.21
C TYR A 254 27.37 -1.14 6.97
N ARG A 255 27.61 -0.13 6.13
CA ARG A 255 28.43 -0.22 4.89
C ARG A 255 27.92 -1.30 3.91
N GLU A 256 26.60 -1.47 3.85
CA GLU A 256 25.95 -2.49 3.01
C GLU A 256 25.50 -1.95 1.65
N MET A 257 25.69 -0.64 1.42
CA MET A 257 25.29 0.06 0.20
C MET A 257 26.49 0.56 -0.62
N PRO A 258 27.19 -0.33 -1.33
CA PRO A 258 28.21 0.12 -2.29
C PRO A 258 27.55 0.96 -3.39
N LEU A 259 28.27 1.94 -3.94
CA LEU A 259 27.76 2.88 -4.95
C LEU A 259 27.01 2.21 -6.10
N ARG A 260 27.52 1.08 -6.59
CA ARG A 260 26.89 0.31 -7.67
C ARG A 260 25.49 -0.20 -7.29
N LYS A 261 25.29 -0.60 -6.04
CA LYS A 261 23.99 -1.06 -5.52
C LYS A 261 23.05 0.12 -5.29
N LEU A 262 23.59 1.22 -4.73
CA LEU A 262 22.83 2.44 -4.50
C LEU A 262 22.32 3.04 -5.81
N THR A 263 23.14 3.08 -6.89
CA THR A 263 22.67 3.56 -8.20
C THR A 263 21.53 2.72 -8.76
N GLY A 264 21.56 1.39 -8.55
CA GLY A 264 20.44 0.51 -8.91
C GLY A 264 19.17 0.86 -8.15
N ILE A 265 19.27 1.01 -6.82
CA ILE A 265 18.15 1.38 -5.96
C ILE A 265 17.57 2.76 -6.34
N VAL A 266 18.42 3.75 -6.56
CA VAL A 266 17.99 5.07 -7.02
C VAL A 266 17.25 4.97 -8.35
N ARG A 267 17.77 4.20 -9.32
CA ARG A 267 17.10 3.95 -10.59
C ARG A 267 15.72 3.35 -10.39
N ASP A 268 15.60 2.30 -9.58
CA ASP A 268 14.31 1.61 -9.34
C ASP A 268 13.32 2.56 -8.64
N THR A 269 13.80 3.37 -7.70
CA THR A 269 13.01 4.42 -7.04
C THR A 269 12.52 5.46 -8.05
N VAL A 270 13.40 5.96 -8.92
CA VAL A 270 13.04 6.95 -9.95
C VAL A 270 12.05 6.38 -10.95
N VAL A 271 12.21 5.12 -11.36
CA VAL A 271 11.25 4.44 -12.27
C VAL A 271 9.87 4.32 -11.62
N LEU A 272 9.80 3.88 -10.36
CA LEU A 272 8.53 3.78 -9.64
C LEU A 272 7.88 5.15 -9.48
N VAL A 273 8.60 6.08 -8.87
CA VAL A 273 8.06 7.41 -8.54
C VAL A 273 7.75 8.20 -9.80
N GLY A 274 8.62 8.16 -10.80
CA GLY A 274 8.39 8.81 -12.08
C GLY A 274 7.15 8.27 -12.78
N GLY A 275 6.95 6.96 -12.77
CA GLY A 275 5.72 6.31 -13.27
C GLY A 275 4.48 6.82 -12.54
N VAL A 276 4.51 6.85 -11.19
CA VAL A 276 3.41 7.36 -10.36
C VAL A 276 3.13 8.84 -10.68
N LEU A 277 4.17 9.68 -10.79
CA LEU A 277 4.00 11.10 -11.09
C LEU A 277 3.41 11.36 -12.48
N LEU A 278 3.83 10.57 -13.49
CA LEU A 278 3.25 10.65 -14.83
C LEU A 278 1.77 10.24 -14.83
N ILE A 279 1.44 9.13 -14.17
CA ILE A 279 0.04 8.68 -14.02
C ILE A 279 -0.78 9.75 -13.29
N LEU A 280 -0.24 10.33 -12.22
CA LEU A 280 -0.89 11.37 -11.43
C LEU A 280 -1.17 12.62 -12.29
N GLY A 281 -0.18 13.13 -13.02
CA GLY A 281 -0.35 14.33 -13.84
C GLY A 281 -1.33 14.13 -14.98
N MET A 282 -1.23 13.03 -15.73
CA MET A 282 -2.17 12.71 -16.81
C MET A 282 -3.57 12.36 -16.27
N GLY A 283 -3.65 11.68 -15.13
CA GLY A 283 -4.91 11.36 -14.46
C GLY A 283 -5.61 12.63 -13.95
N MET A 284 -4.87 13.58 -13.37
CA MET A 284 -5.45 14.87 -12.97
C MET A 284 -5.99 15.66 -14.16
N ALA A 285 -5.30 15.65 -15.30
CA ALA A 285 -5.77 16.31 -16.51
C ALA A 285 -7.12 15.72 -16.97
N ILE A 286 -7.24 14.39 -17.08
CA ILE A 286 -8.53 13.77 -17.46
C ILE A 286 -9.61 14.00 -16.40
N THR A 287 -9.24 13.95 -15.10
CA THR A 287 -10.17 14.19 -13.99
C THR A 287 -10.74 15.60 -14.03
N ASN A 288 -9.92 16.63 -14.28
CA ASN A 288 -10.39 18.00 -14.40
C ASN A 288 -11.36 18.16 -15.58
N TYR A 289 -11.09 17.49 -16.71
CA TYR A 289 -12.04 17.43 -17.81
C TYR A 289 -13.37 16.79 -17.41
N LEU A 290 -13.34 15.66 -16.69
CA LEU A 290 -14.55 14.99 -16.21
C LEU A 290 -15.35 15.85 -15.22
N ILE A 291 -14.66 16.63 -14.38
CA ILE A 291 -15.31 17.58 -13.45
C ILE A 291 -15.97 18.73 -14.24
N ASP A 292 -15.28 19.28 -15.23
CA ASP A 292 -15.79 20.34 -16.09
C ASP A 292 -17.03 19.89 -16.89
N GLN A 293 -17.06 18.62 -17.28
CA GLN A 293 -18.22 18.00 -17.94
C GLN A 293 -19.30 17.49 -16.97
N GLU A 294 -19.22 17.86 -15.69
CA GLU A 294 -20.17 17.47 -14.63
C GLU A 294 -20.38 15.95 -14.50
N VAL A 295 -19.42 15.13 -14.95
CA VAL A 295 -19.52 13.66 -14.86
C VAL A 295 -19.72 13.16 -13.42
N PRO A 296 -19.05 13.72 -12.38
CA PRO A 296 -19.34 13.35 -11.00
C PRO A 296 -20.80 13.54 -10.62
N GLN A 297 -21.45 14.62 -11.09
CA GLN A 297 -22.86 14.90 -10.83
C GLN A 297 -23.78 13.88 -11.53
N LEU A 298 -23.49 13.54 -12.78
CA LEU A 298 -24.23 12.49 -13.49
C LEU A 298 -24.16 11.13 -12.75
N ILE A 299 -22.99 10.78 -12.23
CA ILE A 299 -22.80 9.56 -11.43
C ILE A 299 -23.61 9.67 -10.13
N LEU A 300 -23.55 10.82 -9.45
CA LEU A 300 -24.29 11.09 -8.23
C LEU A 300 -25.80 10.89 -8.42
N ASP A 301 -26.36 11.43 -9.49
CA ASP A 301 -27.80 11.35 -9.78
C ASP A 301 -28.20 9.92 -10.17
N TRP A 302 -27.37 9.27 -10.98
CA TRP A 302 -27.63 7.88 -11.40
C TRP A 302 -27.58 6.89 -10.23
N VAL A 303 -26.58 7.00 -9.33
CA VAL A 303 -26.45 6.17 -8.13
C VAL A 303 -27.54 6.52 -7.13
N GLY A 304 -27.75 7.82 -6.87
CA GLY A 304 -28.72 8.30 -5.87
C GLY A 304 -30.18 7.95 -6.21
N ALA A 305 -30.52 7.84 -7.52
CA ALA A 305 -31.83 7.34 -7.95
C ALA A 305 -32.05 5.86 -7.66
N ARG A 306 -30.98 5.06 -7.53
CA ARG A 306 -31.06 3.60 -7.35
C ARG A 306 -30.71 3.12 -5.96
N ILE A 307 -29.80 3.79 -5.28
CA ILE A 307 -29.29 3.42 -3.97
C ILE A 307 -29.57 4.59 -3.01
N GLN A 308 -30.54 4.46 -2.13
CA GLN A 308 -30.88 5.46 -1.13
C GLN A 308 -30.29 5.16 0.25
N ASN A 309 -30.01 3.88 0.52
CA ASN A 309 -29.48 3.45 1.81
C ASN A 309 -27.95 3.51 1.83
N PRO A 310 -27.33 4.27 2.77
CA PRO A 310 -25.87 4.36 2.90
C PRO A 310 -25.16 3.01 3.10
N LEU A 311 -25.79 2.06 3.80
CA LEU A 311 -25.21 0.74 4.03
C LEU A 311 -25.12 -0.08 2.73
N VAL A 312 -26.16 0.02 1.88
CA VAL A 312 -26.18 -0.61 0.55
C VAL A 312 -25.15 0.04 -0.36
N PHE A 313 -24.99 1.38 -0.27
CA PHE A 313 -23.95 2.09 -0.99
C PHE A 313 -22.55 1.60 -0.60
N LEU A 314 -22.26 1.47 0.70
CA LEU A 314 -20.97 0.95 1.18
C LEU A 314 -20.70 -0.47 0.71
N MET A 315 -21.71 -1.33 0.66
CA MET A 315 -21.57 -2.69 0.12
C MET A 315 -21.24 -2.67 -1.38
N ALA A 316 -21.99 -1.89 -2.16
CA ALA A 316 -21.74 -1.73 -3.59
C ALA A 316 -20.36 -1.12 -3.86
N LEU A 317 -19.94 -0.14 -3.06
CA LEU A 317 -18.62 0.47 -3.11
C LEU A 317 -17.52 -0.55 -2.86
N ASN A 318 -17.65 -1.39 -1.82
CA ASN A 318 -16.65 -2.45 -1.55
C ASN A 318 -16.54 -3.44 -2.70
N LEU A 319 -17.67 -3.92 -3.25
CA LEU A 319 -17.66 -4.84 -4.40
C LEU A 319 -16.99 -4.21 -5.62
N PHE A 320 -17.30 -2.95 -5.90
CA PHE A 320 -16.69 -2.19 -6.99
C PHE A 320 -15.18 -2.04 -6.79
N LEU A 321 -14.76 -1.60 -5.60
CA LEU A 321 -13.34 -1.39 -5.29
C LEU A 321 -12.52 -2.68 -5.26
N LEU A 322 -13.11 -3.79 -4.81
CA LEU A 322 -12.47 -5.11 -4.90
C LEU A 322 -12.25 -5.52 -6.36
N ALA A 323 -13.24 -5.33 -7.23
CA ALA A 323 -13.11 -5.60 -8.65
C ALA A 323 -12.04 -4.72 -9.31
N VAL A 324 -12.01 -3.43 -8.97
CA VAL A 324 -10.97 -2.50 -9.41
C VAL A 324 -9.58 -2.96 -8.94
N GLY A 325 -9.41 -3.25 -7.66
CA GLY A 325 -8.13 -3.68 -7.09
C GLY A 325 -7.63 -5.02 -7.62
N CYS A 326 -8.52 -5.85 -8.15
CA CYS A 326 -8.16 -7.09 -8.84
C CYS A 326 -7.45 -6.83 -10.19
N VAL A 327 -7.80 -5.72 -10.89
CA VAL A 327 -7.38 -5.45 -12.27
C VAL A 327 -6.38 -4.29 -12.36
N MET A 328 -6.52 -3.28 -11.50
CA MET A 328 -5.72 -2.05 -11.55
C MET A 328 -4.73 -1.98 -10.40
N ASP A 329 -3.60 -1.32 -10.65
CA ASP A 329 -2.69 -0.98 -9.57
C ASP A 329 -3.25 0.14 -8.66
N ILE A 330 -2.78 0.18 -7.41
CA ILE A 330 -3.29 1.07 -6.36
C ILE A 330 -3.06 2.55 -6.70
N TYR A 331 -1.97 2.87 -7.40
CA TYR A 331 -1.64 4.25 -7.75
C TYR A 331 -2.58 4.76 -8.85
N THR A 332 -2.72 3.97 -9.94
CA THR A 332 -3.66 4.28 -11.04
C THR A 332 -5.10 4.37 -10.55
N ALA A 333 -5.55 3.38 -9.76
CA ALA A 333 -6.90 3.37 -9.20
C ALA A 333 -7.17 4.60 -8.32
N THR A 334 -6.19 5.00 -7.49
CA THR A 334 -6.33 6.18 -6.64
C THR A 334 -6.53 7.46 -7.46
N VAL A 335 -5.72 7.65 -8.51
CA VAL A 335 -5.78 8.86 -9.34
C VAL A 335 -7.11 9.00 -10.07
N VAL A 336 -7.64 7.89 -10.60
CA VAL A 336 -8.84 7.91 -11.45
C VAL A 336 -10.12 7.89 -10.64
N ILE A 337 -10.16 7.05 -9.61
CA ILE A 337 -11.41 6.70 -8.95
C ILE A 337 -11.70 7.63 -7.76
N VAL A 338 -10.69 8.06 -7.02
CA VAL A 338 -10.91 8.90 -5.83
C VAL A 338 -11.63 10.21 -6.15
N PRO A 339 -11.29 10.96 -7.21
CA PRO A 339 -11.99 12.20 -7.54
C PRO A 339 -13.48 12.00 -7.88
N LEU A 340 -13.82 10.83 -8.41
CA LEU A 340 -15.21 10.48 -8.77
C LEU A 340 -15.97 9.98 -7.53
N LEU A 341 -15.31 9.22 -6.65
CA LEU A 341 -15.96 8.62 -5.48
C LEU A 341 -16.05 9.55 -4.27
N ALA A 342 -15.09 10.47 -4.07
CA ALA A 342 -15.08 11.31 -2.87
C ALA A 342 -16.32 12.21 -2.76
N PRO A 343 -16.79 12.91 -3.83
CA PRO A 343 -18.03 13.65 -3.78
C PRO A 343 -19.26 12.77 -3.53
N LEU A 344 -19.28 11.56 -4.16
CA LEU A 344 -20.37 10.61 -4.00
C LEU A 344 -20.45 10.10 -2.55
N ALA A 345 -19.34 9.70 -1.96
CA ALA A 345 -19.28 9.22 -0.58
C ALA A 345 -19.73 10.30 0.44
N THR A 346 -19.34 11.55 0.22
CA THR A 346 -19.74 12.68 1.06
C THR A 346 -21.27 12.86 1.06
N ARG A 347 -21.95 12.66 -0.07
CA ARG A 347 -23.43 12.70 -0.16
C ARG A 347 -24.09 11.65 0.75
N TYR A 348 -23.45 10.49 0.93
CA TYR A 348 -23.91 9.43 1.84
C TYR A 348 -23.42 9.60 3.29
N GLY A 349 -22.85 10.75 3.65
CA GLY A 349 -22.35 11.04 4.99
C GLY A 349 -21.05 10.31 5.37
N ILE A 350 -20.33 9.78 4.39
CA ILE A 350 -19.05 9.11 4.60
C ILE A 350 -17.94 10.15 4.62
N GLN A 351 -17.20 10.22 5.72
CA GLN A 351 -16.07 11.13 5.83
C GLN A 351 -14.96 10.76 4.85
N PRO A 352 -14.37 11.72 4.12
CA PRO A 352 -13.34 11.45 3.09
C PRO A 352 -12.08 10.74 3.62
N VAL A 353 -11.70 10.98 4.88
CA VAL A 353 -10.58 10.28 5.54
C VAL A 353 -10.92 8.80 5.75
N HIS A 354 -12.14 8.49 6.21
CA HIS A 354 -12.63 7.12 6.37
C HIS A 354 -12.73 6.40 5.02
N LEU A 355 -13.24 7.09 3.99
CA LEU A 355 -13.26 6.59 2.62
C LEU A 355 -11.85 6.18 2.15
N GLY A 356 -10.81 6.95 2.49
CA GLY A 356 -9.43 6.62 2.13
C GLY A 356 -8.97 5.29 2.72
N VAL A 357 -9.32 5.00 3.96
CA VAL A 357 -9.00 3.72 4.60
C VAL A 357 -9.77 2.57 3.93
N ILE A 358 -11.08 2.74 3.69
CA ILE A 358 -11.90 1.75 2.96
C ILE A 358 -11.32 1.48 1.58
N PHE A 359 -11.01 2.54 0.85
CA PHE A 359 -10.47 2.48 -0.51
C PHE A 359 -9.17 1.66 -0.56
N LEU A 360 -8.20 2.03 0.27
CA LEU A 360 -6.90 1.36 0.28
C LEU A 360 -6.97 -0.08 0.79
N ALA A 361 -7.82 -0.36 1.78
CA ALA A 361 -8.05 -1.72 2.26
C ALA A 361 -8.63 -2.62 1.16
N ASN A 362 -9.62 -2.12 0.39
CA ASN A 362 -10.19 -2.86 -0.75
C ASN A 362 -9.14 -3.18 -1.81
N LEU A 363 -8.36 -2.18 -2.23
CA LEU A 363 -7.33 -2.38 -3.25
C LEU A 363 -6.24 -3.34 -2.78
N ALA A 364 -5.84 -3.25 -1.50
CA ALA A 364 -4.88 -4.17 -0.91
C ALA A 364 -5.36 -5.63 -0.94
N ILE A 365 -6.65 -5.88 -0.70
CA ILE A 365 -7.26 -7.21 -0.82
C ILE A 365 -7.32 -7.63 -2.27
N GLY A 366 -7.74 -6.72 -3.16
CA GLY A 366 -7.82 -6.95 -4.60
C GLY A 366 -6.52 -7.48 -5.21
N TYR A 367 -5.37 -7.04 -4.71
CA TYR A 367 -4.04 -7.52 -5.12
C TYR A 367 -3.80 -9.01 -4.91
N SER A 368 -4.52 -9.65 -4.01
CA SER A 368 -4.46 -11.10 -3.80
C SER A 368 -5.70 -11.83 -4.30
N THR A 369 -6.57 -11.13 -5.05
CA THR A 369 -7.84 -11.68 -5.53
C THR A 369 -7.73 -12.08 -7.00
N PRO A 370 -8.08 -13.35 -7.37
CA PRO A 370 -8.19 -13.74 -8.77
C PRO A 370 -9.27 -12.90 -9.50
N PRO A 371 -9.20 -12.72 -10.84
CA PRO A 371 -8.36 -13.44 -11.78
C PRO A 371 -6.95 -12.88 -11.99
N VAL A 372 -6.74 -11.56 -11.78
CA VAL A 372 -5.42 -10.95 -12.02
C VAL A 372 -4.59 -10.95 -10.73
N GLY A 373 -4.97 -10.16 -9.73
CA GLY A 373 -4.28 -10.09 -8.44
C GLY A 373 -2.77 -9.91 -8.54
N MET A 374 -2.30 -8.67 -8.62
CA MET A 374 -0.90 -8.36 -8.91
C MET A 374 0.09 -9.10 -8.00
N ASN A 375 -0.22 -9.24 -6.71
CA ASN A 375 0.65 -9.96 -5.76
C ASN A 375 0.76 -11.45 -6.07
N LEU A 376 -0.30 -12.06 -6.64
CA LEU A 376 -0.26 -13.45 -7.04
C LEU A 376 0.73 -13.67 -8.20
N PHE A 377 0.76 -12.76 -9.18
CA PHE A 377 1.73 -12.82 -10.29
C PHE A 377 3.16 -12.60 -9.82
N ILE A 378 3.39 -11.59 -8.97
CA ILE A 378 4.72 -11.31 -8.41
C ILE A 378 5.21 -12.50 -7.59
N ALA A 379 4.34 -13.07 -6.75
CA ALA A 379 4.66 -14.26 -5.96
C ALA A 379 4.92 -15.48 -6.85
N ALA A 380 4.15 -15.68 -7.94
CA ALA A 380 4.35 -16.78 -8.89
C ALA A 380 5.74 -16.74 -9.52
N MET A 381 6.16 -15.55 -9.97
CA MET A 381 7.51 -15.34 -10.53
C MET A 381 8.59 -15.51 -9.47
N ARG A 382 8.41 -14.93 -8.28
CA ARG A 382 9.45 -14.91 -7.23
C ARG A 382 9.64 -16.26 -6.56
N LEU A 383 8.55 -17.00 -6.32
CA LEU A 383 8.53 -18.28 -5.60
C LEU A 383 8.53 -19.49 -6.53
N HIS A 384 8.56 -19.27 -7.86
CA HIS A 384 8.48 -20.31 -8.89
C HIS A 384 7.29 -21.28 -8.65
N THR A 385 6.14 -20.73 -8.27
CA THR A 385 4.94 -21.49 -7.88
C THR A 385 3.77 -21.16 -8.82
N PRO A 386 3.00 -22.14 -9.29
CA PRO A 386 1.85 -21.90 -10.17
C PRO A 386 0.84 -20.94 -9.54
N LEU A 387 0.31 -19.99 -10.34
CA LEU A 387 -0.62 -18.94 -9.92
C LEU A 387 -1.83 -19.51 -9.17
N MET A 388 -2.43 -20.58 -9.69
CA MET A 388 -3.62 -21.21 -9.08
C MET A 388 -3.32 -21.78 -7.68
N LYS A 389 -2.10 -22.29 -7.45
CA LYS A 389 -1.67 -22.79 -6.14
C LYS A 389 -1.55 -21.63 -5.15
N LEU A 390 -1.02 -20.49 -5.57
CA LEU A 390 -0.93 -19.26 -4.76
C LEU A 390 -2.32 -18.69 -4.48
N ALA A 391 -3.18 -18.62 -5.50
CA ALA A 391 -4.55 -18.15 -5.33
C ALA A 391 -5.31 -18.98 -4.29
N THR A 392 -5.25 -20.31 -4.38
CA THR A 392 -5.89 -21.19 -3.40
C THR A 392 -5.25 -21.12 -2.02
N ALA A 393 -3.95 -20.87 -1.93
CA ALA A 393 -3.24 -20.68 -0.67
C ALA A 393 -3.65 -19.36 0.03
N SER A 394 -3.93 -18.32 -0.75
CA SER A 394 -4.31 -17.00 -0.24
C SER A 394 -5.78 -16.88 0.18
N LEU A 395 -6.66 -17.84 -0.20
CA LEU A 395 -8.11 -17.75 0.04
C LEU A 395 -8.46 -17.53 1.53
N VAL A 396 -7.79 -18.23 2.44
CA VAL A 396 -8.09 -18.10 3.88
C VAL A 396 -7.74 -16.71 4.38
N LEU A 397 -6.54 -16.20 4.04
CA LEU A 397 -6.13 -14.85 4.43
C LEU A 397 -6.99 -13.80 3.76
N MET A 398 -7.38 -14.00 2.51
CA MET A 398 -8.32 -13.13 1.79
C MET A 398 -9.67 -13.08 2.50
N GLY A 399 -10.22 -14.23 2.93
CA GLY A 399 -11.46 -14.27 3.70
C GLY A 399 -11.36 -13.50 5.04
N LEU A 400 -10.24 -13.63 5.75
CA LEU A 400 -9.97 -12.87 6.96
C LEU A 400 -9.88 -11.37 6.68
N MET A 401 -9.17 -10.97 5.61
CA MET A 401 -9.07 -9.58 5.20
C MET A 401 -10.41 -8.99 4.78
N LEU A 402 -11.27 -9.77 4.11
CA LEU A 402 -12.65 -9.36 3.81
C LEU A 402 -13.48 -9.14 5.07
N GLY A 403 -13.32 -9.99 6.08
CA GLY A 403 -13.95 -9.79 7.40
C GLY A 403 -13.49 -8.49 8.07
N ILE A 404 -12.18 -8.20 8.02
CA ILE A 404 -11.60 -6.93 8.51
C ILE A 404 -12.15 -5.75 7.71
N LEU A 405 -12.26 -5.87 6.39
CA LEU A 405 -12.81 -4.83 5.51
C LEU A 405 -14.26 -4.49 5.90
N VAL A 406 -15.09 -5.49 6.16
CA VAL A 406 -16.47 -5.28 6.64
C VAL A 406 -16.46 -4.51 7.96
N LEU A 407 -15.61 -4.88 8.91
CA LEU A 407 -15.48 -4.16 10.18
C LEU A 407 -15.02 -2.70 9.95
N ILE A 408 -14.01 -2.48 9.11
CA ILE A 408 -13.53 -1.12 8.77
C ILE A 408 -14.69 -0.33 8.16
N THR A 409 -15.39 -0.89 7.19
CA THR A 409 -16.41 -0.19 6.40
C THR A 409 -17.61 0.24 7.25
N TYR A 410 -18.10 -0.64 8.12
CA TYR A 410 -19.32 -0.40 8.88
C TYR A 410 -19.09 0.11 10.31
N TRP A 411 -17.83 0.24 10.73
CA TRP A 411 -17.45 0.80 12.02
C TRP A 411 -16.48 1.98 11.85
N PRO A 412 -16.99 3.17 11.49
CA PRO A 412 -16.15 4.36 11.21
C PRO A 412 -15.23 4.75 12.36
N ALA A 413 -15.65 4.49 13.62
CA ALA A 413 -14.82 4.79 14.79
C ALA A 413 -13.46 4.09 14.74
N LEU A 414 -13.34 2.93 14.08
CA LEU A 414 -12.06 2.23 13.92
C LEU A 414 -11.03 3.06 13.14
N SER A 415 -11.48 3.84 12.15
CA SER A 415 -10.62 4.71 11.35
C SER A 415 -10.53 6.14 11.91
N LEU A 416 -11.59 6.62 12.57
CA LEU A 416 -11.71 8.03 12.93
C LEU A 416 -11.34 8.35 14.39
N ALA A 417 -11.15 7.33 15.24
CA ALA A 417 -10.88 7.52 16.67
C ALA A 417 -9.66 8.41 16.97
N LEU A 418 -8.63 8.41 16.09
CA LEU A 418 -7.42 9.23 16.23
C LEU A 418 -7.42 10.47 15.33
N VAL A 419 -8.45 10.65 14.53
CA VAL A 419 -8.60 11.80 13.63
C VAL A 419 -9.45 12.84 14.36
N LYS A 420 -8.79 13.90 14.79
CA LYS A 420 -9.42 15.07 15.40
C LYS A 420 -9.30 16.24 14.47
#